data_75730217e7cfa590159150be5321a35a
#
_entry.id   75730217e7cfa590159150be5321a35a
#
_cell.length_a   1.000
_cell.length_b   1.000
_cell.length_c   1.000
_cell.angle_alpha   90.00
_cell.angle_beta   90.00
_cell.angle_gamma   90.00
#
_symmetry.space_group_name_H-M   'P 1'
#
loop_
_entity.id
_entity.type
_entity.pdbx_description
1 polymer ?
#
loop_
_entity_poly.entity_id
_entity_poly.type
_entity_poly.pdbx_seq_one_letter_code
_entity_poly.pdbx_strand_id
1 'polypeptide(L)'
;MANPNSFDSKSSLSVGGTDYTLYRIDKVAGHERLPFSLKVLLENLLRTEDGANVTKAQIEAIGSWDPSADPHVEIQFTPARVVLQDFTGVPCIVDLATMREAVAELGGDAGKINPLAPVELVIDHSVIADLFGTADAFERNVEIEYQRNGERYQFLRWGQTAFDDFKVVPPGTGIVPVSLKPRTCGISIEIGCPSMAASASMPPTPQPATPSPFTMVVCESVPTSVSG
;
A
#
# COMPACT_ATOMS: atom_id res chain seq x y z
N MET A 1 -20.32 -10.16 1.71
CA MET A 1 -21.10 -11.08 0.85
C MET A 1 -20.20 -12.23 0.44
N ALA A 2 -20.75 -13.40 0.08
CA ALA A 2 -19.92 -14.50 -0.41
C ALA A 2 -19.47 -14.20 -1.85
N ASN A 3 -18.24 -14.60 -2.22
CA ASN A 3 -17.74 -14.46 -3.58
C ASN A 3 -18.57 -15.30 -4.54
N PRO A 4 -19.21 -14.72 -5.57
CA PRO A 4 -20.05 -15.45 -6.52
C PRO A 4 -19.24 -16.34 -7.47
N ASN A 5 -17.93 -16.13 -7.58
CA ASN A 5 -17.02 -16.88 -8.47
C ASN A 5 -17.54 -17.00 -9.89
N SER A 6 -17.94 -15.87 -10.48
CA SER A 6 -18.65 -15.79 -11.77
C SER A 6 -17.89 -16.38 -12.95
N PHE A 7 -16.57 -16.59 -12.83
CA PHE A 7 -15.70 -17.16 -13.86
C PHE A 7 -15.28 -18.61 -13.56
N ASP A 8 -15.76 -19.20 -12.46
CA ASP A 8 -15.31 -20.51 -12.00
C ASP A 8 -13.76 -20.56 -11.86
N SER A 9 -13.21 -19.49 -11.32
CA SER A 9 -11.78 -19.25 -11.22
C SER A 9 -11.15 -19.83 -9.96
N LYS A 10 -11.94 -20.00 -8.89
CA LYS A 10 -11.47 -20.52 -7.60
C LYS A 10 -10.96 -21.95 -7.74
N SER A 11 -9.74 -22.20 -7.27
CA SER A 11 -9.05 -23.48 -7.37
C SER A 11 -8.17 -23.72 -6.15
N SER A 12 -7.65 -24.92 -6.00
CA SER A 12 -6.69 -25.27 -4.95
C SER A 12 -5.35 -25.65 -5.56
N LEU A 13 -4.27 -25.26 -4.87
CA LEU A 13 -2.90 -25.64 -5.16
C LEU A 13 -2.29 -26.28 -3.92
N SER A 14 -1.89 -27.55 -4.02
CA SER A 14 -1.22 -28.25 -2.93
C SER A 14 0.30 -28.12 -3.06
N VAL A 15 0.95 -27.55 -2.05
CA VAL A 15 2.41 -27.39 -1.99
C VAL A 15 2.90 -27.82 -0.61
N GLY A 16 3.81 -28.82 -0.60
CA GLY A 16 4.41 -29.29 0.65
C GLY A 16 3.40 -29.86 1.66
N GLY A 17 2.27 -30.41 1.19
CA GLY A 17 1.20 -30.94 2.03
C GLY A 17 0.21 -29.89 2.57
N THR A 18 0.34 -28.62 2.14
CA THR A 18 -0.59 -27.53 2.46
C THR A 18 -1.36 -27.13 1.23
N ASP A 19 -2.69 -27.00 1.37
CA ASP A 19 -3.56 -26.56 0.30
C ASP A 19 -3.76 -25.04 0.35
N TYR A 20 -3.49 -24.38 -0.77
CA TYR A 20 -3.67 -22.94 -0.95
C TYR A 20 -4.82 -22.67 -1.91
N THR A 21 -5.71 -21.76 -1.55
CA THR A 21 -6.73 -21.27 -2.46
C THR A 21 -6.12 -20.26 -3.42
N LEU A 22 -6.33 -20.45 -4.71
CA LEU A 22 -5.94 -19.52 -5.76
C LEU A 22 -7.13 -19.21 -6.66
N TYR A 23 -7.03 -18.10 -7.39
CA TYR A 23 -8.02 -17.69 -8.37
C TYR A 23 -7.36 -17.61 -9.74
N ARG A 24 -7.76 -18.49 -10.63
CA ARG A 24 -7.13 -18.71 -11.93
C ARG A 24 -7.51 -17.61 -12.91
N ILE A 25 -6.53 -16.83 -13.36
CA ILE A 25 -6.74 -15.75 -14.34
C ILE A 25 -7.02 -16.28 -15.74
N ASP A 26 -6.60 -17.49 -16.07
CA ASP A 26 -6.83 -18.13 -17.36
C ASP A 26 -8.30 -18.46 -17.64
N LYS A 27 -9.18 -18.26 -16.67
CA LYS A 27 -10.63 -18.31 -16.84
C LYS A 27 -11.24 -17.05 -17.43
N VAL A 28 -10.45 -15.98 -17.55
CA VAL A 28 -10.90 -14.70 -18.11
C VAL A 28 -10.29 -14.53 -19.51
N ALA A 29 -11.15 -14.29 -20.49
CA ALA A 29 -10.71 -14.06 -21.88
C ALA A 29 -9.79 -12.83 -21.95
N GLY A 30 -8.73 -12.92 -22.73
CA GLY A 30 -7.78 -11.83 -22.95
C GLY A 30 -6.66 -11.71 -21.91
N HIS A 31 -6.66 -12.54 -20.86
CA HIS A 31 -5.63 -12.52 -19.81
C HIS A 31 -4.21 -12.69 -20.34
N GLU A 32 -4.00 -13.40 -21.44
CA GLU A 32 -2.66 -13.65 -22.01
C GLU A 32 -1.96 -12.36 -22.42
N ARG A 33 -2.73 -11.39 -22.95
CA ARG A 33 -2.23 -10.12 -23.47
C ARG A 33 -1.93 -9.10 -22.39
N LEU A 34 -2.42 -9.32 -21.19
CA LEU A 34 -2.27 -8.37 -20.09
C LEU A 34 -0.81 -8.28 -19.61
N PRO A 35 -0.31 -7.08 -19.32
CA PRO A 35 0.93 -6.92 -18.57
C PRO A 35 0.79 -7.52 -17.17
N PHE A 36 1.90 -7.88 -16.54
CA PHE A 36 1.90 -8.53 -15.22
C PHE A 36 1.14 -7.73 -14.16
N SER A 37 1.25 -6.41 -14.16
CA SER A 37 0.50 -5.54 -13.24
C SER A 37 -1.01 -5.73 -13.34
N LEU A 38 -1.55 -5.79 -14.55
CA LEU A 38 -2.97 -6.04 -14.76
C LEU A 38 -3.38 -7.49 -14.49
N LYS A 39 -2.47 -8.46 -14.66
CA LYS A 39 -2.71 -9.85 -14.24
C LYS A 39 -2.86 -9.97 -12.72
N VAL A 40 -2.06 -9.22 -11.95
CA VAL A 40 -2.18 -9.16 -10.49
C VAL A 40 -3.51 -8.53 -10.09
N LEU A 41 -3.91 -7.41 -10.73
CA LEU A 41 -5.22 -6.80 -10.49
C LEU A 41 -6.37 -7.74 -10.87
N LEU A 42 -6.27 -8.42 -11.99
CA LEU A 42 -7.27 -9.39 -12.44
C LEU A 42 -7.48 -10.51 -11.39
N GLU A 43 -6.39 -11.06 -10.86
CA GLU A 43 -6.47 -12.06 -9.78
C GLU A 43 -7.11 -11.48 -8.53
N ASN A 44 -6.76 -10.25 -8.16
CA ASN A 44 -7.34 -9.57 -7.02
C ASN A 44 -8.86 -9.41 -7.16
N LEU A 45 -9.32 -8.95 -8.32
CA LEU A 45 -10.76 -8.80 -8.58
C LEU A 45 -11.50 -10.14 -8.54
N LEU A 46 -10.93 -11.19 -9.12
CA LEU A 46 -11.50 -12.55 -9.06
C LEU A 46 -11.63 -13.05 -7.62
N ARG A 47 -10.64 -12.75 -6.79
CA ARG A 47 -10.60 -13.12 -5.37
C ARG A 47 -11.62 -12.36 -4.53
N THR A 48 -11.83 -11.08 -4.84
CA THR A 48 -12.64 -10.15 -4.04
C THR A 48 -14.00 -9.86 -4.66
N GLU A 49 -14.36 -10.56 -5.73
CA GLU A 49 -15.67 -10.42 -6.37
C GLU A 49 -16.79 -10.59 -5.36
N ASP A 50 -17.66 -9.59 -5.23
CA ASP A 50 -18.80 -9.59 -4.30
C ASP A 50 -20.13 -9.24 -5.00
N GLY A 51 -20.06 -8.92 -6.31
CA GLY A 51 -21.19 -8.55 -7.14
C GLY A 51 -21.75 -7.15 -6.90
N ALA A 52 -21.20 -6.41 -5.94
CA ALA A 52 -21.61 -5.03 -5.61
C ALA A 52 -20.49 -4.03 -5.87
N ASN A 53 -19.37 -4.17 -5.16
CA ASN A 53 -18.20 -3.32 -5.31
C ASN A 53 -17.25 -3.84 -6.39
N VAL A 54 -17.02 -5.14 -6.40
CA VAL A 54 -16.26 -5.83 -7.44
C VAL A 54 -17.20 -6.70 -8.25
N THR A 55 -17.47 -6.29 -9.46
CA THR A 55 -18.48 -6.90 -10.34
C THR A 55 -17.84 -7.70 -11.47
N LYS A 56 -18.59 -8.63 -12.03
CA LYS A 56 -18.18 -9.38 -13.22
C LYS A 56 -17.79 -8.47 -14.37
N ALA A 57 -18.52 -7.37 -14.58
CA ALA A 57 -18.24 -6.41 -15.65
C ALA A 57 -16.85 -5.74 -15.52
N GLN A 58 -16.42 -5.44 -14.29
CA GLN A 58 -15.08 -4.88 -14.04
C GLN A 58 -13.99 -5.91 -14.33
N ILE A 59 -14.21 -7.17 -14.01
CA ILE A 59 -13.28 -8.27 -14.34
C ILE A 59 -13.15 -8.45 -15.85
N GLU A 60 -14.28 -8.44 -16.57
CA GLU A 60 -14.31 -8.51 -18.04
C GLU A 60 -13.62 -7.29 -18.68
N ALA A 61 -13.79 -6.11 -18.10
CA ALA A 61 -13.14 -4.89 -18.58
C ALA A 61 -11.60 -4.97 -18.49
N ILE A 62 -11.03 -5.55 -17.41
CA ILE A 62 -9.58 -5.81 -17.34
C ILE A 62 -9.18 -6.80 -18.44
N GLY A 63 -9.91 -7.90 -18.62
CA GLY A 63 -9.59 -8.90 -19.64
C GLY A 63 -9.59 -8.32 -21.06
N SER A 64 -10.43 -7.32 -21.30
CA SER A 64 -10.55 -6.63 -22.59
C SER A 64 -9.69 -5.36 -22.70
N TRP A 65 -8.80 -5.11 -21.75
CA TRP A 65 -7.98 -3.89 -21.72
C TRP A 65 -7.20 -3.67 -23.03
N ASP A 66 -7.24 -2.42 -23.50
CA ASP A 66 -6.52 -1.93 -24.67
C ASP A 66 -5.70 -0.69 -24.27
N PRO A 67 -4.36 -0.71 -24.46
CA PRO A 67 -3.50 0.42 -24.09
C PRO A 67 -3.74 1.69 -24.92
N SER A 68 -4.42 1.57 -26.06
CA SER A 68 -4.73 2.69 -26.95
C SER A 68 -6.10 3.31 -26.70
N ALA A 69 -6.94 2.67 -25.89
CA ALA A 69 -8.27 3.17 -25.60
C ALA A 69 -8.24 4.23 -24.48
N ASP A 70 -9.14 5.19 -24.57
CA ASP A 70 -9.36 6.13 -23.47
C ASP A 70 -9.89 5.40 -22.23
N PRO A 71 -9.33 5.66 -21.03
CA PRO A 71 -9.79 5.03 -19.81
C PRO A 71 -11.21 5.51 -19.46
N HIS A 72 -12.13 4.58 -19.29
CA HIS A 72 -13.54 4.85 -18.98
C HIS A 72 -14.16 3.90 -17.96
N VAL A 73 -13.40 2.93 -17.47
CA VAL A 73 -13.85 1.96 -16.46
C VAL A 73 -13.06 2.13 -15.20
N GLU A 74 -13.75 2.40 -14.11
CA GLU A 74 -13.20 2.38 -12.76
C GLU A 74 -13.31 0.98 -12.17
N ILE A 75 -12.27 0.53 -11.50
CA ILE A 75 -12.25 -0.73 -10.78
C ILE A 75 -12.02 -0.48 -9.29
N GLN A 76 -12.63 -1.32 -8.46
CA GLN A 76 -12.32 -1.40 -7.05
C GLN A 76 -11.47 -2.64 -6.80
N PHE A 77 -10.47 -2.50 -5.95
CA PHE A 77 -9.63 -3.64 -5.57
C PHE A 77 -9.29 -3.55 -4.08
N THR A 78 -8.97 -4.69 -3.48
CA THR A 78 -8.58 -4.77 -2.08
C THR A 78 -7.08 -4.97 -1.99
N PRO A 79 -6.32 -4.00 -1.46
CA PRO A 79 -4.89 -4.14 -1.28
C PRO A 79 -4.59 -5.18 -0.19
N ALA A 80 -3.50 -5.92 -0.36
CA ALA A 80 -3.01 -6.82 0.68
C ALA A 80 -2.32 -6.05 1.83
N ARG A 81 -1.83 -4.85 1.52
CA ARG A 81 -1.14 -3.95 2.45
C ARG A 81 -1.20 -2.52 1.93
N VAL A 82 -1.23 -1.57 2.84
CA VAL A 82 -1.07 -0.14 2.54
C VAL A 82 0.24 0.33 3.16
N VAL A 83 1.08 0.96 2.35
CA VAL A 83 2.29 1.65 2.84
C VAL A 83 2.01 3.14 2.83
N LEU A 84 2.13 3.77 3.99
CA LEU A 84 1.97 5.21 4.15
C LEU A 84 3.34 5.85 4.34
N GLN A 85 3.55 6.93 3.63
CA GLN A 85 4.63 7.85 3.90
C GLN A 85 4.22 8.76 5.07
N ASP A 86 5.14 9.20 5.89
CA ASP A 86 4.83 9.92 7.14
C ASP A 86 4.23 11.31 6.93
N PHE A 87 4.49 11.95 5.81
CA PHE A 87 3.95 13.28 5.53
C PHE A 87 2.46 13.28 5.23
N THR A 88 2.01 12.33 4.40
CA THR A 88 0.61 12.17 4.00
C THR A 88 -0.12 11.11 4.82
N GLY A 89 0.62 10.19 5.44
CA GLY A 89 0.06 9.11 6.24
C GLY A 89 -0.40 9.56 7.63
N VAL A 90 0.27 10.53 8.26
CA VAL A 90 -0.16 11.05 9.57
C VAL A 90 -1.57 11.62 9.53
N PRO A 91 -1.96 12.48 8.56
CA PRO A 91 -3.34 12.93 8.42
C PRO A 91 -4.35 11.80 8.32
N CYS A 92 -4.03 10.71 7.61
CA CYS A 92 -4.90 9.54 7.52
C CYS A 92 -5.16 8.90 8.89
N ILE A 93 -4.16 8.82 9.75
CA ILE A 93 -4.32 8.31 11.13
C ILE A 93 -5.10 9.31 12.00
N VAL A 94 -4.94 10.60 11.77
CA VAL A 94 -5.77 11.64 12.42
C VAL A 94 -7.24 11.46 12.04
N ASP A 95 -7.54 11.22 10.77
CA ASP A 95 -8.91 10.96 10.30
C ASP A 95 -9.51 9.72 10.99
N LEU A 96 -8.76 8.63 11.11
CA LEU A 96 -9.21 7.44 11.85
C LEU A 96 -9.46 7.74 13.34
N ALA A 97 -8.62 8.58 13.97
CA ALA A 97 -8.82 9.02 15.35
C ALA A 97 -10.10 9.84 15.51
N THR A 98 -10.33 10.80 14.62
CA THR A 98 -11.56 11.62 14.57
C THR A 98 -12.80 10.76 14.32
N MET A 99 -12.71 9.77 13.46
CA MET A 99 -13.81 8.81 13.26
C MET A 99 -14.15 8.04 14.55
N ARG A 100 -13.16 7.66 15.35
CA ARG A 100 -13.38 7.03 16.66
C ARG A 100 -14.12 7.96 17.61
N GLU A 101 -13.71 9.22 17.68
CA GLU A 101 -14.37 10.23 18.51
C GLU A 101 -15.83 10.40 18.09
N ALA A 102 -16.09 10.60 16.79
CA ALA A 102 -17.45 10.74 16.27
C ALA A 102 -18.34 9.53 16.56
N VAL A 103 -17.80 8.32 16.40
CA VAL A 103 -18.54 7.09 16.72
C VAL A 103 -18.86 7.00 18.21
N ALA A 104 -17.92 7.37 19.08
CA ALA A 104 -18.14 7.41 20.52
C ALA A 104 -19.21 8.44 20.93
N GLU A 105 -19.18 9.64 20.34
CA GLU A 105 -20.19 10.68 20.57
C GLU A 105 -21.61 10.24 20.14
N LEU A 106 -21.68 9.44 19.07
CA LEU A 106 -22.94 8.84 18.61
C LEU A 106 -23.39 7.63 19.45
N GLY A 107 -22.64 7.25 20.49
CA GLY A 107 -22.93 6.11 21.37
C GLY A 107 -22.56 4.76 20.75
N GLY A 108 -21.75 4.74 19.71
CA GLY A 108 -21.23 3.54 19.07
C GLY A 108 -19.94 3.03 19.68
N ASP A 109 -19.47 1.89 19.19
CA ASP A 109 -18.21 1.27 19.59
C ASP A 109 -17.05 1.80 18.74
N ALA A 110 -16.23 2.68 19.32
CA ALA A 110 -15.06 3.26 18.68
C ALA A 110 -14.00 2.20 18.27
N GLY A 111 -13.97 1.06 18.96
CA GLY A 111 -13.05 -0.04 18.65
C GLY A 111 -13.30 -0.69 17.28
N LYS A 112 -14.45 -0.44 16.66
CA LYS A 112 -14.76 -0.91 15.30
C LYS A 112 -14.05 -0.11 14.20
N ILE A 113 -13.54 1.07 14.52
CA ILE A 113 -12.79 1.89 13.57
C ILE A 113 -11.32 1.45 13.58
N ASN A 114 -10.96 0.70 12.59
CA ASN A 114 -9.60 0.20 12.33
C ASN A 114 -9.31 0.20 10.82
N PRO A 115 -8.07 0.18 10.39
CA PRO A 115 -7.72 -0.13 9.01
C PRO A 115 -8.32 -1.48 8.58
N LEU A 116 -8.84 -1.54 7.34
CA LEU A 116 -9.42 -2.77 6.78
C LEU A 116 -8.38 -3.69 6.14
N ALA A 117 -7.15 -3.23 6.03
CA ALA A 117 -5.98 -3.97 5.56
C ALA A 117 -4.77 -3.58 6.41
N PRO A 118 -3.73 -4.41 6.51
CA PRO A 118 -2.50 -4.05 7.19
C PRO A 118 -1.90 -2.75 6.65
N VAL A 119 -1.65 -1.80 7.53
CA VAL A 119 -1.08 -0.48 7.22
C VAL A 119 0.27 -0.34 7.89
N GLU A 120 1.28 0.04 7.13
CA GLU A 120 2.60 0.37 7.65
C GLU A 120 2.94 1.81 7.28
N LEU A 121 3.06 2.68 8.30
CA LEU A 121 3.54 4.04 8.13
C LEU A 121 5.05 4.04 8.27
N VAL A 122 5.73 4.38 7.19
CA VAL A 122 7.19 4.37 7.13
C VAL A 122 7.69 5.81 7.16
N ILE A 123 8.57 6.10 8.10
CA ILE A 123 9.23 7.39 8.17
C ILE A 123 10.30 7.42 7.07
N ASP A 124 10.03 8.13 5.99
CA ASP A 124 10.88 8.20 4.80
C ASP A 124 11.49 9.58 4.58
N HIS A 125 11.05 10.57 5.34
CA HIS A 125 11.67 11.89 5.25
C HIS A 125 13.13 11.82 5.68
N SER A 126 13.97 12.55 4.96
CA SER A 126 15.38 12.64 5.30
C SER A 126 15.54 13.20 6.70
N VAL A 127 16.17 12.43 7.57
CA VAL A 127 16.67 12.98 8.84
C VAL A 127 17.64 14.10 8.48
N ILE A 128 17.35 15.31 8.97
CA ILE A 128 18.22 16.45 8.68
C ILE A 128 19.61 16.17 9.23
N ALA A 129 20.63 16.29 8.41
CA ALA A 129 22.01 16.12 8.81
C ALA A 129 22.53 17.39 9.48
N ASP A 130 22.14 17.61 10.73
CA ASP A 130 22.67 18.71 11.56
C ASP A 130 24.14 18.49 11.88
N LEU A 131 24.51 17.23 12.05
CA LEU A 131 25.87 16.78 12.35
C LEU A 131 26.34 15.86 11.23
N PHE A 132 27.61 15.99 10.86
CA PHE A 132 28.22 15.20 9.80
C PHE A 132 29.70 14.99 10.05
N GLY A 133 30.27 14.00 9.38
CA GLY A 133 31.71 13.75 9.40
C GLY A 133 32.25 13.09 10.68
N THR A 134 31.38 12.69 11.60
CA THR A 134 31.76 11.94 12.82
C THR A 134 31.06 10.57 12.85
N ALA A 135 31.64 9.62 13.57
CA ALA A 135 31.10 8.27 13.63
C ALA A 135 29.72 8.19 14.29
N ASP A 136 29.42 9.12 15.20
CA ASP A 136 28.18 9.24 15.97
C ASP A 136 27.15 10.17 15.33
N ALA A 137 27.45 10.74 14.16
CA ALA A 137 26.56 11.72 13.51
C ALA A 137 25.16 11.19 13.24
N PHE A 138 25.05 9.93 12.82
CA PHE A 138 23.76 9.30 12.52
C PHE A 138 22.88 9.22 13.76
N GLU A 139 23.40 8.63 14.84
CA GLU A 139 22.66 8.46 16.10
C GLU A 139 22.20 9.79 16.66
N ARG A 140 23.09 10.79 16.64
CA ARG A 140 22.78 12.13 17.15
C ARG A 140 21.75 12.87 16.29
N ASN A 141 21.79 12.72 14.97
CA ASN A 141 20.76 13.28 14.10
C ASN A 141 19.39 12.63 14.35
N VAL A 142 19.34 11.33 14.61
CA VAL A 142 18.12 10.62 14.97
C VAL A 142 17.57 11.15 16.32
N GLU A 143 18.42 11.39 17.32
CA GLU A 143 18.00 11.99 18.58
C GLU A 143 17.41 13.39 18.40
N ILE A 144 18.05 14.23 17.58
CA ILE A 144 17.55 15.57 17.24
C ILE A 144 16.20 15.48 16.53
N GLU A 145 16.04 14.53 15.61
CA GLU A 145 14.80 14.29 14.91
C GLU A 145 13.65 13.93 15.89
N TYR A 146 13.89 13.04 16.84
CA TYR A 146 12.92 12.72 17.88
C TYR A 146 12.58 13.91 18.78
N GLN A 147 13.53 14.79 19.06
CA GLN A 147 13.27 16.01 19.83
C GLN A 147 12.39 17.00 19.03
N ARG A 148 12.66 17.16 17.73
CA ARG A 148 11.89 18.08 16.85
C ARG A 148 10.47 17.64 16.62
N ASN A 149 10.27 16.36 16.42
CA ASN A 149 8.98 15.77 16.03
C ASN A 149 8.35 14.91 17.13
N GLY A 150 8.68 15.18 18.41
CA GLY A 150 8.27 14.37 19.54
C GLY A 150 6.76 14.16 19.65
N GLU A 151 5.95 15.21 19.45
CA GLU A 151 4.49 15.11 19.48
C GLU A 151 3.94 14.19 18.38
N ARG A 152 4.49 14.30 17.17
CA ARG A 152 4.14 13.42 16.05
C ARG A 152 4.42 11.97 16.40
N TYR A 153 5.60 11.67 16.93
CA TYR A 153 5.97 10.30 17.29
C TYR A 153 5.17 9.75 18.46
N GLN A 154 4.80 10.59 19.43
CA GLN A 154 3.89 10.20 20.49
C GLN A 154 2.51 9.82 19.94
N PHE A 155 1.97 10.62 19.03
CA PHE A 155 0.70 10.34 18.36
C PHE A 155 0.76 9.03 17.56
N LEU A 156 1.80 8.83 16.77
CA LEU A 156 1.97 7.60 15.98
C LEU A 156 2.15 6.36 16.88
N ARG A 157 2.87 6.50 17.99
CA ARG A 157 3.00 5.42 18.96
C ARG A 157 1.67 5.06 19.61
N TRP A 158 0.86 6.08 19.94
CA TRP A 158 -0.50 5.87 20.39
C TRP A 158 -1.32 5.13 19.33
N GLY A 159 -1.29 5.57 18.07
CA GLY A 159 -2.00 4.93 16.97
C GLY A 159 -1.65 3.46 16.80
N GLN A 160 -0.36 3.11 16.93
CA GLN A 160 0.10 1.71 16.84
C GLN A 160 -0.46 0.82 17.97
N THR A 161 -0.82 1.39 19.12
CA THR A 161 -1.45 0.66 20.22
C THR A 161 -2.97 0.70 20.17
N ALA A 162 -3.53 1.74 19.57
CA ALA A 162 -4.97 1.97 19.50
C ALA A 162 -5.65 1.24 18.33
N PHE A 163 -4.97 1.15 17.20
CA PHE A 163 -5.52 0.54 15.99
C PHE A 163 -4.94 -0.85 15.77
N ASP A 164 -5.82 -1.78 15.43
CA ASP A 164 -5.41 -3.06 14.86
C ASP A 164 -4.84 -2.86 13.46
N ASP A 165 -3.94 -3.74 13.02
CA ASP A 165 -3.33 -3.72 11.69
C ASP A 165 -2.60 -2.41 11.32
N PHE A 166 -2.17 -1.63 12.30
CA PHE A 166 -1.36 -0.43 12.08
C PHE A 166 0.02 -0.56 12.71
N LYS A 167 1.07 -0.30 11.93
CA LYS A 167 2.47 -0.29 12.37
C LYS A 167 3.17 0.98 11.93
N VAL A 168 4.13 1.41 12.74
CA VAL A 168 5.04 2.52 12.43
C VAL A 168 6.45 1.98 12.35
N VAL A 169 7.13 2.32 11.26
CA VAL A 169 8.56 2.07 11.08
C VAL A 169 9.31 3.36 11.40
N PRO A 170 10.06 3.40 12.51
CA PRO A 170 10.65 4.62 13.00
C PRO A 170 11.82 5.12 12.13
N PRO A 171 12.23 6.41 12.27
CA PRO A 171 13.34 6.96 11.53
C PRO A 171 14.63 6.18 11.76
N GLY A 172 15.45 6.05 10.73
CA GLY A 172 16.70 5.28 10.77
C GLY A 172 16.54 3.77 10.63
N THR A 173 15.32 3.24 10.72
CA THR A 173 15.02 1.81 10.54
C THR A 173 14.12 1.53 9.33
N GLY A 174 13.61 2.59 8.71
CA GLY A 174 12.66 2.55 7.61
C GLY A 174 13.33 2.41 6.25
N ILE A 175 12.91 3.23 5.32
CA ILE A 175 13.39 3.12 3.94
C ILE A 175 14.89 3.46 3.88
N VAL A 176 15.68 2.40 3.94
CA VAL A 176 16.90 2.39 3.16
C VAL A 176 16.47 1.90 1.79
N PRO A 177 16.83 2.54 0.67
CA PRO A 177 16.27 2.26 -0.67
C PRO A 177 16.44 0.81 -1.16
N VAL A 178 16.86 -0.11 -0.34
CA VAL A 178 17.23 -1.48 -0.73
C VAL A 178 16.49 -2.57 0.04
N SER A 179 15.62 -2.29 1.02
CA SER A 179 15.13 -3.38 1.87
C SER A 179 13.69 -3.25 2.37
N LEU A 180 12.76 -3.11 1.47
CA LEU A 180 11.45 -3.71 1.72
C LEU A 180 11.61 -5.21 1.49
N LYS A 181 11.96 -5.97 2.54
CA LYS A 181 11.84 -7.42 2.47
C LYS A 181 10.37 -7.74 2.21
N PRO A 182 10.04 -8.32 1.05
CA PRO A 182 8.66 -8.69 0.77
C PRO A 182 8.25 -9.78 1.76
N ARG A 183 7.45 -9.44 2.73
CA ARG A 183 6.90 -10.42 3.67
C ARG A 183 5.60 -11.02 3.19
N THR A 184 5.20 -10.83 2.01
CA THR A 184 4.08 -11.57 1.38
C THR A 184 3.86 -11.04 -0.01
N CYS A 185 3.65 -11.92 -0.95
CA CYS A 185 3.17 -11.61 -2.29
C CYS A 185 1.79 -10.92 -2.17
N GLY A 186 1.73 -9.63 -2.41
CA GLY A 186 0.50 -8.85 -2.35
C GLY A 186 0.66 -7.49 -3.01
N ILE A 187 -0.43 -6.92 -3.45
CA ILE A 187 -0.46 -5.56 -3.99
C ILE A 187 -0.32 -4.59 -2.81
N SER A 188 0.72 -3.77 -2.84
CA SER A 188 0.87 -2.64 -1.93
C SER A 188 0.49 -1.35 -2.64
N ILE A 189 -0.25 -0.50 -1.98
CA ILE A 189 -0.51 0.87 -2.43
C ILE A 189 0.36 1.78 -1.60
N GLU A 190 1.16 2.56 -2.27
CA GLU A 190 1.87 3.67 -1.65
C GLU A 190 1.02 4.94 -1.82
N ILE A 191 0.50 5.45 -0.72
CA ILE A 191 -0.18 6.75 -0.68
C ILE A 191 0.87 7.78 -0.27
N GLY A 192 1.49 8.39 -1.23
CA GLY A 192 2.51 9.40 -1.01
C GLY A 192 2.76 10.26 -2.24
N CYS A 193 3.37 11.43 -2.04
CA CYS A 193 3.93 12.18 -3.15
C CYS A 193 5.03 11.37 -3.83
N PRO A 194 5.18 11.46 -5.16
CA PRO A 194 6.31 10.86 -5.83
C PRO A 194 7.59 11.36 -5.18
N SER A 195 8.46 10.44 -4.78
CA SER A 195 9.75 10.76 -4.22
C SER A 195 10.44 11.75 -5.15
N MET A 196 10.85 12.89 -4.61
CA MET A 196 11.80 13.75 -5.30
C MET A 196 13.11 12.97 -5.39
N ALA A 197 13.20 12.11 -6.40
CA ALA A 197 14.49 11.65 -6.87
C ALA A 197 15.23 12.93 -7.31
N ALA A 198 16.20 13.32 -6.51
CA ALA A 198 17.00 14.49 -6.76
C ALA A 198 17.75 14.34 -8.09
N SER A 199 17.23 14.93 -9.14
CA SER A 199 18.05 15.43 -10.21
C SER A 199 17.98 16.96 -10.14
N ALA A 200 19.08 17.54 -9.73
CA ALA A 200 19.27 18.98 -9.73
C ALA A 200 19.19 19.49 -11.17
N SER A 201 18.06 20.09 -11.52
CA SER A 201 17.98 21.17 -12.49
C SER A 201 16.57 21.77 -12.38
N MET A 202 16.48 22.89 -11.67
CA MET A 202 15.28 23.74 -11.71
C MET A 202 15.11 24.36 -13.10
N PRO A 203 13.88 24.45 -13.60
CA PRO A 203 13.42 25.62 -14.31
C PRO A 203 12.30 26.34 -13.55
N PRO A 204 12.18 27.66 -13.71
CA PRO A 204 11.20 28.45 -12.99
C PRO A 204 9.89 28.52 -13.78
N THR A 205 8.79 28.12 -13.18
CA THR A 205 7.44 28.73 -13.32
C THR A 205 6.38 27.86 -12.62
N PRO A 206 5.42 28.44 -11.93
CA PRO A 206 4.36 27.68 -11.25
C PRO A 206 3.32 27.24 -12.28
N GLN A 207 3.11 25.92 -12.38
CA GLN A 207 1.93 25.36 -13.04
C GLN A 207 0.88 24.98 -12.01
N PRO A 208 -0.43 25.06 -12.37
CA PRO A 208 -1.52 24.69 -11.48
C PRO A 208 -1.45 23.21 -11.11
N ALA A 209 -1.74 22.91 -9.86
CA ALA A 209 -1.72 21.56 -9.30
C ALA A 209 -2.67 20.63 -10.07
N THR A 210 -2.11 19.68 -10.80
CA THR A 210 -2.82 18.51 -11.28
C THR A 210 -2.95 17.50 -10.14
N PRO A 211 -4.06 16.77 -10.00
CA PRO A 211 -4.20 15.74 -8.98
C PRO A 211 -3.11 14.69 -9.15
N SER A 212 -2.47 14.33 -8.03
CA SER A 212 -1.40 13.37 -7.95
C SER A 212 -1.86 11.99 -8.44
N PRO A 213 -1.18 11.36 -9.40
CA PRO A 213 -1.50 9.99 -9.79
C PRO A 213 -1.13 9.02 -8.67
N PHE A 214 -2.03 8.10 -8.37
CA PHE A 214 -1.73 6.98 -7.49
C PHE A 214 -0.63 6.12 -8.11
N THR A 215 0.46 5.93 -7.40
CA THR A 215 1.53 5.02 -7.83
C THR A 215 1.28 3.65 -7.22
N MET A 216 1.01 2.66 -8.07
CA MET A 216 0.88 1.27 -7.67
C MET A 216 2.24 0.58 -7.81
N VAL A 217 2.78 0.07 -6.71
CA VAL A 217 3.99 -0.75 -6.72
C VAL A 217 3.60 -2.22 -6.69
N VAL A 218 3.91 -2.94 -7.76
CA VAL A 218 3.76 -4.38 -7.84
C VAL A 218 5.10 -5.01 -7.49
N CYS A 219 5.18 -5.69 -6.35
CA CYS A 219 6.37 -6.47 -6.00
C CYS A 219 6.33 -7.83 -6.68
N GLU A 220 7.22 -8.06 -7.64
CA GLU A 220 7.49 -9.41 -8.15
C GLU A 220 8.36 -10.19 -7.15
N SER A 221 7.96 -11.40 -6.83
CA SER A 221 8.81 -12.34 -6.12
C SER A 221 9.88 -12.86 -7.07
N VAL A 222 11.11 -12.42 -6.90
CA VAL A 222 12.26 -13.04 -7.56
C VAL A 222 12.48 -14.42 -6.89
N PRO A 223 12.49 -15.53 -7.63
CA PRO A 223 12.83 -16.81 -7.08
C PRO A 223 14.30 -16.77 -6.64
N THR A 224 14.55 -16.93 -5.35
CA THR A 224 15.90 -17.20 -4.84
C THR A 224 16.32 -18.58 -5.33
N SER A 225 17.13 -18.63 -6.38
CA SER A 225 17.88 -19.82 -6.72
C SER A 225 18.88 -20.08 -5.60
N VAL A 226 18.59 -21.07 -4.78
CA VAL A 226 19.58 -21.67 -3.89
C VAL A 226 20.44 -22.57 -4.77
N SER A 227 21.62 -22.09 -5.14
CA SER A 227 22.70 -22.94 -5.61
C SER A 227 23.43 -23.53 -4.42
N GLY A 228 23.56 -24.86 -4.42
CA GLY A 228 24.18 -25.65 -3.41
C GLY A 228 25.67 -25.41 -3.19
#